data_a39b4af775ab3d1d9367c08f28976e81
#
_entry.id   a39b4af775ab3d1d9367c08f28976e81
#
_cell.length_a   1.000
_cell.length_b   1.000
_cell.length_c   1.000
_cell.angle_alpha   90.00
_cell.angle_beta   90.00
_cell.angle_gamma   90.00
#
_symmetry.space_group_name_H-M   'P 1'
#
loop_
_entity.id
_entity.type
_entity.pdbx_description
1 polymer ?
#
loop_
_entity_poly.entity_id
_entity_poly.type
_entity_poly.pdbx_seq_one_letter_code
_entity_poly.pdbx_strand_id
1 'polypeptide(L)'
;SDWSSDVCSSDLQKMLPDVPVPVVGSSVPEKEADPVISVPVVVPEVIPAPLVPVKSAKPENQKAIRVEWLDGVFVEFDKLATLGDKSRIHLKIVNTNADDCEVDLYSGNLTVINEKGEESPIVSLKLGSKFNDRRVTALIVPDLPTEMVIEVSKLQSVALLQLKDFKNNIVKLKI
;
A
#
# COMPACT_ATOMS: atom_id res chain seq x y z
N SER A 1 39.83 25.25 26.96
CA SER A 1 40.13 25.30 25.52
C SER A 1 38.83 25.58 24.81
N ASP A 2 38.63 26.86 24.54
CA ASP A 2 37.48 27.44 23.83
C ASP A 2 37.54 27.11 22.36
N TRP A 3 36.46 26.60 21.82
CA TRP A 3 36.19 26.59 20.38
C TRP A 3 34.89 27.31 20.15
N SER A 4 34.96 28.62 20.06
CA SER A 4 33.95 29.44 19.39
C SER A 4 34.18 29.28 17.89
N SER A 5 33.17 28.83 17.19
CA SER A 5 33.05 28.93 15.73
C SER A 5 31.71 29.54 15.39
N ASP A 6 31.72 30.89 15.38
CA ASP A 6 30.74 31.67 14.64
C ASP A 6 30.94 31.38 13.14
N VAL A 7 29.97 30.81 12.50
CA VAL A 7 29.85 30.82 11.03
C VAL A 7 28.54 31.46 10.67
N CYS A 8 28.67 32.68 10.20
CA CYS A 8 27.62 33.54 9.68
C CYS A 8 26.80 32.89 8.59
N SER A 9 25.52 32.85 8.87
CA SER A 9 24.46 32.74 7.85
C SER A 9 24.32 34.08 7.15
N SER A 10 24.70 34.18 5.90
CA SER A 10 24.28 35.24 4.97
C SER A 10 24.93 34.95 3.63
N ASP A 11 24.21 34.36 2.70
CA ASP A 11 24.29 34.55 1.26
C ASP A 11 23.72 33.34 0.49
N LEU A 12 22.42 33.20 0.55
CA LEU A 12 21.72 32.34 -0.43
C LEU A 12 20.32 32.88 -0.74
N GLN A 13 20.30 34.17 -1.03
CA GLN A 13 19.09 34.84 -1.49
C GLN A 13 19.35 35.58 -2.80
N LYS A 14 19.73 34.83 -3.85
CA LYS A 14 19.73 35.32 -5.25
C LYS A 14 19.93 34.16 -6.19
N MET A 15 18.86 33.57 -6.64
CA MET A 15 18.71 32.92 -7.96
C MET A 15 17.32 32.27 -8.04
N LEU A 16 16.30 33.09 -8.18
CA LEU A 16 15.05 32.65 -8.78
C LEU A 16 15.05 33.11 -10.23
N PRO A 17 15.00 32.22 -11.20
CA PRO A 17 14.71 32.62 -12.57
C PRO A 17 13.24 32.97 -12.71
N ASP A 18 12.98 34.14 -13.27
CA ASP A 18 11.69 34.64 -13.73
C ASP A 18 11.01 33.60 -14.65
N VAL A 19 9.86 33.10 -14.23
CA VAL A 19 9.00 32.25 -15.05
C VAL A 19 7.96 33.19 -15.71
N PRO A 20 7.93 33.30 -17.03
CA PRO A 20 6.92 34.12 -17.69
C PRO A 20 5.55 33.44 -17.60
N VAL A 21 4.57 34.20 -17.13
CA VAL A 21 3.15 33.88 -17.11
C VAL A 21 2.59 33.85 -18.51
N PRO A 22 1.94 32.78 -19.00
CA PRO A 22 1.25 32.80 -20.26
C PRO A 22 -0.06 33.61 -20.14
N VAL A 23 -0.16 34.64 -20.94
CA VAL A 23 -1.34 35.47 -21.14
C VAL A 23 -2.45 34.65 -21.79
N VAL A 24 -3.59 34.56 -21.10
CA VAL A 24 -4.82 33.98 -21.63
C VAL A 24 -5.40 34.94 -22.69
N GLY A 25 -5.30 34.55 -23.92
CA GLY A 25 -6.00 35.20 -25.03
C GLY A 25 -7.40 34.63 -25.19
N SER A 26 -8.39 35.46 -24.87
CA SER A 26 -9.79 35.24 -25.27
C SER A 26 -9.93 35.36 -26.80
N SER A 27 -10.56 34.35 -27.40
CA SER A 27 -11.39 34.59 -28.61
C SER A 27 -12.31 33.39 -28.83
N VAL A 28 -13.57 33.62 -28.55
CA VAL A 28 -14.72 32.87 -29.04
C VAL A 28 -15.00 33.32 -30.49
N PRO A 29 -15.29 32.41 -31.38
CA PRO A 29 -16.33 32.70 -32.38
C PRO A 29 -17.50 31.72 -32.25
N GLU A 30 -18.61 32.29 -31.97
CA GLU A 30 -19.95 31.82 -32.23
C GLU A 30 -20.12 31.50 -33.74
N LYS A 31 -20.59 30.28 -34.02
CA LYS A 31 -21.16 29.98 -35.33
C LYS A 31 -22.30 28.97 -35.22
N GLU A 32 -23.47 29.52 -35.34
CA GLU A 32 -24.70 29.05 -35.98
C GLU A 32 -25.02 27.56 -36.05
N ALA A 33 -26.23 27.35 -35.58
CA ALA A 33 -27.03 26.15 -35.67
C ALA A 33 -27.35 25.75 -37.11
N ASP A 34 -27.35 24.48 -37.40
CA ASP A 34 -28.09 23.86 -38.49
C ASP A 34 -28.72 22.52 -38.05
N PRO A 35 -29.83 22.11 -38.68
CA PRO A 35 -30.91 21.43 -37.96
C PRO A 35 -30.73 19.92 -37.84
N VAL A 36 -31.22 19.44 -36.70
CA VAL A 36 -31.34 18.07 -36.31
C VAL A 36 -32.22 17.25 -37.25
N ILE A 37 -31.64 16.32 -37.97
CA ILE A 37 -32.38 15.21 -38.58
C ILE A 37 -32.47 14.11 -37.53
N SER A 38 -33.66 13.99 -36.94
CA SER A 38 -34.00 12.89 -36.05
C SER A 38 -34.14 11.58 -36.83
N VAL A 39 -33.16 10.72 -36.74
CA VAL A 39 -33.29 9.31 -37.15
C VAL A 39 -33.70 8.52 -35.93
N PRO A 40 -34.81 7.77 -35.95
CA PRO A 40 -35.14 6.89 -34.83
C PRO A 40 -34.16 5.74 -34.78
N VAL A 41 -33.30 5.76 -33.78
CA VAL A 41 -32.44 4.61 -33.42
C VAL A 41 -33.33 3.55 -32.78
N VAL A 42 -33.61 2.51 -33.54
CA VAL A 42 -34.20 1.28 -33.02
C VAL A 42 -33.14 0.63 -32.11
N VAL A 43 -33.30 0.79 -30.84
CA VAL A 43 -32.48 0.07 -29.83
C VAL A 43 -32.93 -1.39 -29.82
N PRO A 44 -32.09 -2.36 -30.15
CA PRO A 44 -32.46 -3.75 -29.94
C PRO A 44 -32.56 -4.01 -28.44
N GLU A 45 -33.72 -4.44 -28.01
CA GLU A 45 -34.03 -4.87 -26.66
C GLU A 45 -33.10 -6.05 -26.29
N VAL A 46 -32.04 -5.75 -25.53
CA VAL A 46 -31.14 -6.76 -24.98
C VAL A 46 -31.87 -7.45 -23.83
N ILE A 47 -32.39 -8.64 -24.12
CA ILE A 47 -32.95 -9.54 -23.10
C ILE A 47 -31.83 -9.83 -22.09
N PRO A 48 -31.99 -9.45 -20.81
CA PRO A 48 -31.00 -9.79 -19.80
C PRO A 48 -30.97 -11.32 -19.65
N ALA A 49 -29.82 -11.91 -19.93
CA ALA A 49 -29.56 -13.31 -19.62
C ALA A 49 -29.75 -13.54 -18.11
N PRO A 50 -30.35 -14.67 -17.71
CA PRO A 50 -30.57 -14.97 -16.31
C PRO A 50 -29.21 -15.03 -15.59
N LEU A 51 -29.03 -14.15 -14.58
CA LEU A 51 -27.92 -14.18 -13.67
C LEU A 51 -27.94 -15.53 -12.94
N VAL A 52 -27.08 -16.44 -13.38
CA VAL A 52 -26.75 -17.65 -12.64
C VAL A 52 -26.17 -17.18 -11.30
N PRO A 53 -26.75 -17.53 -10.15
CA PRO A 53 -26.17 -17.18 -8.87
C PRO A 53 -24.84 -17.91 -8.75
N VAL A 54 -23.75 -17.15 -8.88
CA VAL A 54 -22.43 -17.62 -8.49
C VAL A 54 -22.52 -17.89 -6.99
N LYS A 55 -22.60 -19.17 -6.63
CA LYS A 55 -22.45 -19.60 -5.24
C LYS A 55 -21.12 -19.05 -4.78
N SER A 56 -21.17 -17.95 -4.01
CA SER A 56 -20.05 -17.52 -3.19
C SER A 56 -19.68 -18.70 -2.31
N ALA A 57 -18.58 -19.35 -2.64
CA ALA A 57 -17.98 -20.35 -1.77
C ALA A 57 -17.72 -19.62 -0.44
N LYS A 58 -18.49 -20.01 0.58
CA LYS A 58 -18.28 -19.59 1.96
C LYS A 58 -16.81 -19.90 2.26
N PRO A 59 -16.01 -18.93 2.70
CA PRO A 59 -14.61 -19.20 3.03
C PRO A 59 -14.62 -20.25 4.12
N GLU A 60 -14.10 -21.42 3.79
CA GLU A 60 -13.80 -22.48 4.75
C GLU A 60 -12.97 -21.83 5.86
N ASN A 61 -13.33 -22.08 7.10
CA ASN A 61 -12.81 -21.50 8.32
C ASN A 61 -11.30 -21.78 8.44
N GLN A 62 -10.49 -21.10 7.61
CA GLN A 62 -9.04 -21.13 7.75
C GLN A 62 -8.74 -20.41 9.06
N LYS A 63 -8.28 -21.18 10.03
CA LYS A 63 -7.79 -20.67 11.31
C LYS A 63 -6.83 -19.54 10.99
N ALA A 64 -7.21 -18.30 11.30
CA ALA A 64 -6.41 -17.13 11.03
C ALA A 64 -5.01 -17.35 11.62
N ILE A 65 -3.99 -17.29 10.75
CA ILE A 65 -2.61 -17.43 11.19
C ILE A 65 -2.25 -16.10 11.83
N ARG A 66 -2.16 -16.11 13.15
CA ARG A 66 -1.90 -14.93 13.98
C ARG A 66 -0.68 -15.17 14.85
N VAL A 67 0.19 -14.18 14.95
CA VAL A 67 1.39 -14.22 15.76
C VAL A 67 1.61 -12.87 16.43
N GLU A 68 2.07 -12.89 17.67
CA GLU A 68 2.49 -11.67 18.36
C GLU A 68 3.86 -11.24 17.86
N TRP A 69 3.93 -10.01 17.34
CA TRP A 69 5.16 -9.43 16.79
C TRP A 69 5.86 -8.49 17.77
N LEU A 70 5.10 -7.59 18.38
CA LEU A 70 5.54 -6.71 19.45
C LEU A 70 4.64 -6.96 20.67
N ASP A 71 5.03 -6.49 21.83
CA ASP A 71 4.23 -6.61 23.04
C ASP A 71 2.81 -6.06 22.82
N GLY A 72 1.83 -6.96 22.87
CA GLY A 72 0.42 -6.66 22.58
C GLY A 72 0.08 -6.31 21.13
N VAL A 73 1.03 -6.38 20.19
CA VAL A 73 0.78 -6.14 18.76
C VAL A 73 0.87 -7.44 17.98
N PHE A 74 -0.21 -7.80 17.33
CA PHE A 74 -0.36 -9.05 16.58
C PHE A 74 -0.36 -8.80 15.07
N VAL A 75 0.21 -9.75 14.34
CA VAL A 75 0.15 -9.80 12.88
C VAL A 75 -0.63 -11.02 12.46
N GLU A 76 -1.60 -10.82 11.60
CA GLU A 76 -2.47 -11.85 11.05
C GLU A 76 -2.29 -11.91 9.53
N PHE A 77 -2.13 -13.12 8.99
CA PHE A 77 -2.13 -13.32 7.54
C PHE A 77 -3.56 -13.23 7.01
N ASP A 78 -3.77 -12.44 5.96
CA ASP A 78 -5.06 -12.32 5.28
C ASP A 78 -5.06 -13.09 3.95
N LYS A 79 -4.18 -12.70 3.02
CA LYS A 79 -4.11 -13.34 1.70
C LYS A 79 -2.81 -13.03 0.96
N LEU A 80 -2.53 -13.86 -0.05
CA LEU A 80 -1.54 -13.61 -1.08
C LEU A 80 -2.26 -13.25 -2.39
N ALA A 81 -1.88 -12.15 -3.01
CA ALA A 81 -2.38 -11.72 -4.31
C ALA A 81 -1.23 -11.58 -5.30
N THR A 82 -1.35 -12.16 -6.48
CA THR A 82 -0.36 -12.03 -7.55
C THR A 82 -0.84 -11.01 -8.57
N LEU A 83 0.00 -10.06 -8.93
CA LEU A 83 -0.29 -8.99 -9.87
C LEU A 83 0.88 -8.86 -10.87
N GLY A 84 0.74 -9.47 -12.04
CA GLY A 84 1.79 -9.49 -13.06
C GLY A 84 3.06 -10.18 -12.59
N ASP A 85 4.15 -9.43 -12.50
CA ASP A 85 5.48 -9.87 -12.06
C ASP A 85 5.73 -9.69 -10.57
N LYS A 86 4.73 -9.23 -9.81
CA LYS A 86 4.79 -8.98 -8.39
C LYS A 86 3.76 -9.78 -7.62
N SER A 87 4.01 -9.97 -6.35
CA SER A 87 3.07 -10.56 -5.40
C SER A 87 2.91 -9.66 -4.19
N ARG A 88 1.69 -9.60 -3.66
CA ARG A 88 1.34 -8.80 -2.48
C ARG A 88 0.88 -9.72 -1.37
N ILE A 89 1.57 -9.67 -0.26
CA ILE A 89 1.21 -10.36 0.97
C ILE A 89 0.40 -9.37 1.79
N HIS A 90 -0.89 -9.64 1.95
CA HIS A 90 -1.78 -8.83 2.77
C HIS A 90 -1.83 -9.39 4.18
N LEU A 91 -1.61 -8.51 5.14
CA LEU A 91 -1.58 -8.78 6.56
C LEU A 91 -2.44 -7.76 7.28
N LYS A 92 -2.88 -8.10 8.48
CA LYS A 92 -3.54 -7.17 9.41
C LYS A 92 -2.68 -7.05 10.67
N ILE A 93 -2.46 -5.82 11.10
CA ILE A 93 -1.84 -5.54 12.39
C ILE A 93 -2.94 -5.12 13.36
N VAL A 94 -2.95 -5.75 14.52
CA VAL A 94 -3.90 -5.45 15.59
C VAL A 94 -3.13 -5.12 16.85
N ASN A 95 -3.34 -3.93 17.38
CA ASN A 95 -2.82 -3.50 18.66
C ASN A 95 -3.87 -3.80 19.73
N THR A 96 -3.53 -4.62 20.71
CA THR A 96 -4.41 -4.98 21.84
C THR A 96 -4.06 -4.25 23.13
N ASN A 97 -3.08 -3.33 23.09
CA ASN A 97 -2.75 -2.47 24.20
C ASN A 97 -3.83 -1.39 24.36
N ALA A 98 -3.85 -0.76 25.53
CA ALA A 98 -4.78 0.36 25.79
C ALA A 98 -4.37 1.66 25.08
N ASP A 99 -3.08 1.78 24.74
CA ASP A 99 -2.49 2.97 24.15
C ASP A 99 -2.12 2.75 22.69
N ASP A 100 -2.01 3.81 21.91
CA ASP A 100 -1.51 3.79 20.56
C ASP A 100 -0.06 3.26 20.52
N CYS A 101 0.23 2.43 19.55
CA CYS A 101 1.57 1.86 19.34
C CYS A 101 2.16 2.37 18.03
N GLU A 102 3.33 2.98 18.08
CA GLU A 102 4.08 3.31 16.86
C GLU A 102 4.79 2.06 16.34
N VAL A 103 4.48 1.68 15.12
CA VAL A 103 5.09 0.55 14.41
C VAL A 103 5.96 1.08 13.28
N ASP A 104 7.21 0.62 13.28
CA ASP A 104 8.19 0.94 12.26
C ASP A 104 8.55 -0.32 11.46
N LEU A 105 8.13 -0.34 10.23
CA LEU A 105 8.33 -1.44 9.30
C LEU A 105 9.50 -1.09 8.35
N TYR A 106 10.58 -1.86 8.44
CA TYR A 106 11.76 -1.70 7.60
C TYR A 106 12.00 -2.95 6.75
N SER A 107 12.21 -2.79 5.43
CA SER A 107 12.37 -3.92 4.50
C SER A 107 13.51 -4.86 4.90
N GLY A 108 14.61 -4.35 5.45
CA GLY A 108 15.73 -5.14 5.95
C GLY A 108 15.42 -5.98 7.20
N ASN A 109 14.28 -5.75 7.86
CA ASN A 109 13.80 -6.51 9.01
C ASN A 109 12.75 -7.57 8.64
N LEU A 110 12.50 -7.72 7.36
CA LEU A 110 11.51 -8.65 6.82
C LEU A 110 12.18 -9.67 5.91
N THR A 111 11.79 -10.93 6.02
CA THR A 111 12.21 -11.97 5.10
C THR A 111 11.00 -12.77 4.67
N VAL A 112 10.82 -12.90 3.37
CA VAL A 112 9.75 -13.71 2.76
C VAL A 112 10.38 -14.92 2.09
N ILE A 113 9.94 -16.11 2.49
CA ILE A 113 10.48 -17.39 2.00
C ILE A 113 9.35 -18.19 1.35
N ASN A 114 9.59 -18.70 0.16
CA ASN A 114 8.66 -19.57 -0.56
C ASN A 114 8.74 -21.04 -0.10
N GLU A 115 7.87 -21.89 -0.61
CA GLU A 115 7.87 -23.34 -0.29
C GLU A 115 9.15 -24.07 -0.69
N LYS A 116 9.94 -23.52 -1.61
CA LYS A 116 11.24 -24.07 -2.01
C LYS A 116 12.39 -23.66 -1.08
N GLY A 117 12.12 -22.79 -0.10
CA GLY A 117 13.13 -22.25 0.80
C GLY A 117 13.90 -21.06 0.21
N GLU A 118 13.44 -20.46 -0.90
CA GLU A 118 14.07 -19.32 -1.54
C GLU A 118 13.52 -18.02 -0.96
N GLU A 119 14.42 -17.07 -0.71
CA GLU A 119 14.05 -15.74 -0.26
C GLU A 119 13.62 -14.85 -1.43
N SER A 120 12.56 -14.08 -1.22
CA SER A 120 12.05 -13.15 -2.22
C SER A 120 12.35 -11.71 -1.85
N PRO A 121 12.95 -10.93 -2.77
CA PRO A 121 13.25 -9.54 -2.54
C PRO A 121 11.97 -8.72 -2.29
N ILE A 122 12.02 -7.86 -1.27
CA ILE A 122 10.94 -6.93 -0.96
C ILE A 122 11.08 -5.73 -1.88
N VAL A 123 10.00 -5.39 -2.56
CA VAL A 123 9.91 -4.28 -3.52
C VAL A 123 9.36 -3.05 -2.84
N SER A 124 8.32 -3.20 -2.03
CA SER A 124 7.71 -2.08 -1.34
C SER A 124 6.89 -2.51 -0.12
N LEU A 125 6.62 -1.55 0.75
CA LEU A 125 5.89 -1.71 2.00
C LEU A 125 4.74 -0.71 2.05
N LYS A 126 3.58 -1.15 2.55
CA LYS A 126 2.44 -0.31 2.88
C LYS A 126 2.00 -0.60 4.31
N LEU A 127 1.72 0.43 5.08
CA LEU A 127 1.17 0.33 6.43
C LEU A 127 0.08 1.40 6.59
N GLY A 128 -1.18 0.95 6.66
CA GLY A 128 -2.34 1.83 6.57
C GLY A 128 -2.37 2.60 5.26
N SER A 129 -2.35 3.93 5.32
CA SER A 129 -2.31 4.82 4.16
C SER A 129 -0.89 5.14 3.68
N LYS A 130 0.15 4.83 4.45
CA LYS A 130 1.53 5.14 4.12
C LYS A 130 2.17 4.06 3.27
N PHE A 131 3.01 4.48 2.33
CA PHE A 131 3.69 3.61 1.38
C PHE A 131 5.14 4.07 1.17
N ASN A 132 6.08 3.13 1.13
CA ASN A 132 7.49 3.38 0.83
C ASN A 132 8.18 2.07 0.38
N ASP A 133 9.33 2.17 -0.29
CA ASP A 133 10.13 1.03 -0.73
C ASP A 133 10.99 0.42 0.39
N ARG A 134 11.39 1.23 1.38
CA ARG A 134 12.33 0.82 2.43
C ARG A 134 11.77 0.84 3.84
N ARG A 135 11.05 1.90 4.21
CA ARG A 135 10.63 2.11 5.59
C ARG A 135 9.30 2.81 5.66
N VAL A 136 8.38 2.29 6.47
CA VAL A 136 7.08 2.88 6.75
C VAL A 136 6.85 2.88 8.24
N THR A 137 6.52 4.03 8.80
CA THR A 137 6.16 4.18 10.22
C THR A 137 4.71 4.62 10.32
N ALA A 138 3.92 3.96 11.15
CA ALA A 138 2.54 4.33 11.40
C ALA A 138 2.15 4.12 12.87
N LEU A 139 1.19 4.90 13.33
CA LEU A 139 0.54 4.72 14.61
C LEU A 139 -0.59 3.70 14.45
N ILE A 140 -0.57 2.67 15.27
CA ILE A 140 -1.59 1.61 15.29
C ILE A 140 -2.47 1.84 16.50
N VAL A 141 -3.71 2.22 16.23
CA VAL A 141 -4.72 2.51 17.26
C VAL A 141 -5.21 1.21 17.89
N PRO A 142 -5.49 1.18 19.21
CA PRO A 142 -6.05 0.03 19.89
C PRO A 142 -7.30 -0.54 19.20
N ASP A 143 -7.39 -1.85 19.15
CA ASP A 143 -8.53 -2.63 18.62
C ASP A 143 -8.96 -2.30 17.17
N LEU A 144 -8.23 -1.43 16.47
CA LEU A 144 -8.48 -1.09 15.07
C LEU A 144 -7.48 -1.82 14.16
N PRO A 145 -7.93 -2.84 13.39
CA PRO A 145 -7.05 -3.54 12.47
C PRO A 145 -6.50 -2.61 11.39
N THR A 146 -5.17 -2.57 11.27
CA THR A 146 -4.48 -1.78 10.25
C THR A 146 -3.95 -2.70 9.16
N GLU A 147 -4.23 -2.37 7.90
CA GLU A 147 -3.70 -3.13 6.77
C GLU A 147 -2.19 -2.94 6.64
N MET A 148 -1.46 -4.04 6.50
CA MET A 148 -0.07 -4.08 6.09
C MET A 148 0.05 -4.86 4.79
N VAL A 149 0.74 -4.31 3.79
CA VAL A 149 1.01 -5.00 2.53
C VAL A 149 2.50 -5.01 2.27
N ILE A 150 3.04 -6.20 2.02
CA ILE A 150 4.42 -6.41 1.61
C ILE A 150 4.39 -6.80 0.13
N GLU A 151 4.92 -5.95 -0.73
CA GLU A 151 5.08 -6.25 -2.14
C GLU A 151 6.46 -6.88 -2.37
N VAL A 152 6.48 -8.04 -3.00
CA VAL A 152 7.69 -8.79 -3.32
C VAL A 152 7.73 -9.11 -4.80
N SER A 153 8.88 -9.53 -5.30
CA SER A 153 8.98 -10.15 -6.63
C SER A 153 8.02 -11.34 -6.72
N LYS A 154 7.61 -11.70 -7.94
CA LYS A 154 6.59 -12.74 -8.18
C LYS A 154 6.84 -14.01 -7.37
N LEU A 155 5.86 -14.38 -6.57
CA LEU A 155 5.80 -15.59 -5.79
C LEU A 155 4.60 -16.43 -6.21
N GLN A 156 4.74 -17.74 -6.22
CA GLN A 156 3.61 -18.67 -6.37
C GLN A 156 2.95 -18.97 -5.02
N SER A 157 3.76 -19.05 -3.98
CA SER A 157 3.33 -19.34 -2.61
C SER A 157 4.27 -18.67 -1.60
N VAL A 158 3.77 -18.46 -0.40
CA VAL A 158 4.56 -18.01 0.76
C VAL A 158 4.51 -19.14 1.79
N ALA A 159 5.65 -19.64 2.20
CA ALA A 159 5.74 -20.63 3.26
C ALA A 159 6.03 -20.01 4.62
N LEU A 160 6.81 -18.94 4.63
CA LEU A 160 7.26 -18.30 5.85
C LEU A 160 7.48 -16.80 5.64
N LEU A 161 6.91 -16.01 6.52
CA LEU A 161 7.24 -14.60 6.70
C LEU A 161 7.96 -14.43 8.04
N GLN A 162 9.14 -13.81 8.02
CA GLN A 162 9.88 -13.44 9.22
C GLN A 162 9.80 -11.94 9.41
N LEU A 163 9.48 -11.54 10.64
CA LEU A 163 9.42 -10.15 11.08
C LEU A 163 10.45 -9.98 12.22
N LYS A 164 11.34 -9.04 12.09
CA LYS A 164 12.35 -8.73 13.10
C LYS A 164 11.96 -7.42 13.78
N ASP A 165 11.95 -7.42 15.10
CA ASP A 165 11.69 -6.22 15.90
C ASP A 165 12.98 -5.40 16.14
N PHE A 166 12.84 -4.25 16.81
CA PHE A 166 13.98 -3.38 17.17
C PHE A 166 14.95 -4.02 18.16
N LYS A 167 14.51 -5.05 18.89
CA LYS A 167 15.35 -5.80 19.84
C LYS A 167 16.03 -7.00 19.18
N ASN A 168 15.89 -7.14 17.85
CA ASN A 168 16.35 -8.28 17.06
C ASN A 168 15.62 -9.60 17.34
N ASN A 169 14.47 -9.59 18.03
CA ASN A 169 13.65 -10.78 18.12
C ASN A 169 13.05 -11.09 16.75
N ILE A 170 13.05 -12.35 16.38
CA ILE A 170 12.52 -12.80 15.08
C ILE A 170 11.22 -13.55 15.34
N VAL A 171 10.16 -13.03 14.79
CA VAL A 171 8.84 -13.67 14.78
C VAL A 171 8.61 -14.33 13.43
N LYS A 172 8.10 -15.55 13.44
CA LYS A 172 7.90 -16.39 12.26
C LYS A 172 6.43 -16.69 12.07
N LEU A 173 5.88 -16.23 10.99
CA LEU A 173 4.53 -16.52 10.55
C LEU A 173 4.61 -17.60 9.46
N LYS A 174 4.21 -18.82 9.78
CA LYS A 174 4.08 -19.93 8.80
C LYS A 174 2.73 -19.79 8.13
N ILE A 175 2.72 -19.76 6.81
CA ILE A 175 1.55 -19.52 5.97
C ILE A 175 1.19 -20.78 5.21
#